data_4c53eae0c7f5582f3989de4e4c83cb8b
#
_entry.id   4c53eae0c7f5582f3989de4e4c83cb8b
#
_cell.length_a   1.000
_cell.length_b   1.000
_cell.length_c   1.000
_cell.angle_alpha   90.00
_cell.angle_beta   90.00
_cell.angle_gamma   90.00
#
_symmetry.space_group_name_H-M   'P 1'
#
loop_
_entity.id
_entity.type
_entity.pdbx_description
1 polymer ?
#
loop_
_entity_poly.entity_id
_entity_poly.type
_entity_poly.pdbx_seq_one_letter_code
_entity_poly.pdbx_strand_id
1 'polypeptide(L)'
;MKYLITLMTLFTIFLTLPLHASGRVPFGHQLIPVQNYSRATEQIAISGLIGDGGVQALVATGFKTVIDLRTANEGTADEKALVERAGLTYFNIPMTVAGISEEQLAAFTQAIESAQMPTLIHCGSGNRAGAMWASYQIKKGMDPEAALEAGRKAGMRPPMEEKVRESFIR
;
A
#
# COMPACT_ATOMS: atom_id res chain seq x y z
N MET A 1 -6.22 7.64 75.91
CA MET A 1 -5.97 6.70 74.78
C MET A 1 -6.53 7.33 73.49
N LYS A 2 -5.64 7.87 72.64
CA LYS A 2 -6.03 8.52 71.33
C LYS A 2 -5.68 7.57 70.26
N TYR A 3 -6.68 7.06 69.51
CA TYR A 3 -6.48 6.20 68.35
C TYR A 3 -6.28 7.09 67.11
N LEU A 4 -5.09 7.02 66.52
CA LEU A 4 -4.74 7.68 65.27
C LEU A 4 -5.13 6.72 64.13
N ILE A 5 -6.17 7.06 63.37
CA ILE A 5 -6.58 6.30 62.17
C ILE A 5 -5.81 6.87 60.99
N THR A 6 -4.83 6.11 60.50
CA THR A 6 -4.08 6.45 59.31
C THR A 6 -4.89 6.00 58.08
N LEU A 7 -5.43 6.97 57.33
CA LEU A 7 -6.15 6.74 56.08
C LEU A 7 -5.13 6.51 54.96
N MET A 8 -5.01 5.27 54.51
CA MET A 8 -4.12 4.88 53.41
C MET A 8 -4.88 5.05 52.08
N THR A 9 -4.63 6.15 51.36
CA THR A 9 -5.19 6.41 50.04
C THR A 9 -4.48 5.55 49.00
N LEU A 10 -5.18 4.56 48.48
CA LEU A 10 -4.72 3.71 47.39
C LEU A 10 -4.81 4.51 46.07
N PHE A 11 -3.65 4.97 45.58
CA PHE A 11 -3.56 5.67 44.30
C PHE A 11 -3.48 4.60 43.16
N THR A 12 -4.60 4.29 42.55
CA THR A 12 -4.66 3.42 41.38
C THR A 12 -4.15 4.18 40.16
N ILE A 13 -2.92 3.88 39.74
CA ILE A 13 -2.35 4.38 38.49
C ILE A 13 -3.02 3.58 37.35
N PHE A 14 -3.96 4.22 36.65
CA PHE A 14 -4.46 3.72 35.37
C PHE A 14 -3.35 3.88 34.33
N LEU A 15 -2.64 2.80 34.05
CA LEU A 15 -1.69 2.71 32.96
C LEU A 15 -2.51 2.64 31.66
N THR A 16 -2.77 3.78 31.03
CA THR A 16 -3.38 3.83 29.71
C THR A 16 -2.33 3.37 28.69
N LEU A 17 -2.37 2.10 28.33
CA LEU A 17 -1.62 1.59 27.20
C LEU A 17 -2.12 2.31 25.93
N PRO A 18 -1.23 2.90 25.11
CA PRO A 18 -1.66 3.45 23.85
C PRO A 18 -2.21 2.29 23.00
N LEU A 19 -3.48 2.39 22.63
CA LEU A 19 -4.10 1.48 21.67
C LEU A 19 -3.43 1.74 20.33
N HIS A 20 -2.39 0.97 20.00
CA HIS A 20 -1.80 0.99 18.69
C HIS A 20 -2.88 0.50 17.73
N ALA A 21 -3.48 1.44 16.99
CA ALA A 21 -4.33 1.09 15.87
C ALA A 21 -3.48 0.20 14.95
N SER A 22 -3.82 -1.08 14.88
CA SER A 22 -3.17 -2.01 13.98
C SER A 22 -3.29 -1.44 12.56
N GLY A 23 -2.17 -1.09 11.94
CA GLY A 23 -2.12 -0.51 10.60
C GLY A 23 -2.57 -1.49 9.51
N ARG A 24 -3.76 -2.09 9.69
CA ARG A 24 -4.37 -3.00 8.72
C ARG A 24 -5.06 -2.22 7.64
N VAL A 25 -4.83 -2.59 6.38
CA VAL A 25 -5.67 -2.09 5.29
C VAL A 25 -7.11 -2.51 5.50
N PRO A 26 -8.08 -1.64 5.21
CA PRO A 26 -9.49 -1.93 5.42
C PRO A 26 -9.91 -3.21 4.71
N PHE A 27 -10.77 -3.98 5.38
CA PHE A 27 -11.44 -5.12 4.75
C PHE A 27 -12.52 -4.62 3.80
N GLY A 28 -12.57 -5.20 2.61
CA GLY A 28 -13.63 -4.96 1.65
C GLY A 28 -13.12 -4.93 0.22
N HIS A 29 -13.99 -5.26 -0.72
CA HIS A 29 -13.65 -5.36 -2.13
C HIS A 29 -13.60 -4.00 -2.83
N GLN A 30 -14.09 -2.94 -2.19
CA GLN A 30 -14.07 -1.59 -2.77
C GLN A 30 -13.95 -0.54 -1.68
N LEU A 31 -12.83 0.14 -1.69
CA LEU A 31 -12.71 1.46 -1.11
C LEU A 31 -13.21 2.43 -2.18
N ILE A 32 -14.47 2.87 -2.09
CA ILE A 32 -15.03 3.83 -3.03
C ILE A 32 -14.49 5.23 -2.66
N PRO A 33 -13.94 5.98 -3.61
CA PRO A 33 -13.93 5.82 -5.06
C PRO A 33 -12.60 5.30 -5.67
N VAL A 34 -11.96 4.34 -5.06
CA VAL A 34 -10.72 3.72 -5.56
C VAL A 34 -11.06 2.52 -6.44
N GLN A 35 -10.66 2.54 -7.72
CA GLN A 35 -11.02 1.50 -8.68
C GLN A 35 -10.21 0.21 -8.47
N ASN A 36 -10.83 -0.94 -8.73
CA ASN A 36 -10.17 -2.25 -8.71
C ASN A 36 -9.32 -2.50 -7.46
N TYR A 37 -9.84 -2.10 -6.31
CA TYR A 37 -9.17 -2.25 -5.03
C TYR A 37 -9.02 -3.73 -4.67
N SER A 38 -7.80 -4.14 -4.33
CA SER A 38 -7.46 -5.48 -3.87
C SER A 38 -6.53 -5.39 -2.66
N ARG A 39 -6.74 -6.23 -1.68
CA ARG A 39 -5.85 -6.37 -0.53
C ARG A 39 -4.78 -7.41 -0.82
N ALA A 40 -3.54 -6.98 -0.99
CA ALA A 40 -2.41 -7.87 -1.24
C ALA A 40 -1.84 -8.50 0.05
N THR A 41 -1.76 -7.71 1.14
CA THR A 41 -1.35 -8.17 2.47
C THR A 41 -2.18 -7.47 3.56
N GLU A 42 -1.88 -7.71 4.82
CA GLU A 42 -2.51 -6.96 5.93
C GLU A 42 -2.20 -5.46 5.92
N GLN A 43 -1.14 -5.03 5.24
CA GLN A 43 -0.67 -3.64 5.24
C GLN A 43 -0.52 -3.04 3.84
N ILE A 44 -0.79 -3.82 2.79
CA ILE A 44 -0.63 -3.38 1.39
C ILE A 44 -1.91 -3.64 0.62
N ALA A 45 -2.42 -2.60 -0.01
CA ALA A 45 -3.47 -2.67 -1.01
C ALA A 45 -2.95 -2.29 -2.39
N ILE A 46 -3.60 -2.82 -3.41
CA ILE A 46 -3.30 -2.55 -4.82
C ILE A 46 -4.58 -2.10 -5.51
N SER A 47 -4.49 -1.09 -6.39
CA SER A 47 -5.67 -0.57 -7.08
C SER A 47 -5.39 -0.01 -8.48
N GLY A 48 -6.46 0.35 -9.16
CA GLY A 48 -6.47 1.29 -10.28
C GLY A 48 -6.50 2.74 -9.82
N LEU A 49 -7.13 3.60 -10.60
CA LEU A 49 -7.19 5.04 -10.31
C LEU A 49 -7.81 5.35 -8.95
N ILE A 50 -7.22 6.33 -8.30
CA ILE A 50 -7.82 7.01 -7.16
C ILE A 50 -8.75 8.08 -7.74
N GLY A 51 -10.08 7.87 -7.62
CA GLY A 51 -11.08 8.80 -8.10
C GLY A 51 -11.29 10.00 -7.17
N ASP A 52 -12.25 10.85 -7.54
CA ASP A 52 -12.62 12.03 -6.74
C ASP A 52 -12.99 11.63 -5.31
N GLY A 53 -12.40 12.32 -4.33
CA GLY A 53 -12.58 11.98 -2.92
C GLY A 53 -11.81 10.74 -2.44
N GLY A 54 -11.08 10.05 -3.32
CA GLY A 54 -10.33 8.83 -2.98
C GLY A 54 -9.19 9.06 -2.01
N VAL A 55 -8.46 10.16 -2.15
CA VAL A 55 -7.37 10.52 -1.21
C VAL A 55 -7.93 10.73 0.20
N GLN A 56 -9.10 11.42 0.34
CA GLN A 56 -9.76 11.59 1.62
C GLN A 56 -10.21 10.25 2.21
N ALA A 57 -10.71 9.34 1.37
CA ALA A 57 -11.08 7.99 1.81
C ALA A 57 -9.85 7.19 2.29
N LEU A 58 -8.69 7.32 1.63
CA LEU A 58 -7.45 6.72 2.08
C LEU A 58 -7.04 7.24 3.47
N VAL A 59 -7.09 8.55 3.69
CA VAL A 59 -6.81 9.15 5.01
C VAL A 59 -7.77 8.63 6.07
N ALA A 60 -9.08 8.65 5.78
CA ALA A 60 -10.11 8.22 6.72
C ALA A 60 -9.98 6.73 7.10
N THR A 61 -9.42 5.92 6.22
CA THR A 61 -9.18 4.49 6.45
C THR A 61 -7.78 4.17 6.97
N GLY A 62 -6.96 5.21 7.22
CA GLY A 62 -5.69 5.08 7.94
C GLY A 62 -4.46 4.82 7.07
N PHE A 63 -4.57 4.87 5.73
CA PHE A 63 -3.39 4.79 4.86
C PHE A 63 -2.36 5.86 5.20
N LYS A 64 -1.10 5.56 4.94
CA LYS A 64 0.05 6.44 5.21
C LYS A 64 0.85 6.76 3.96
N THR A 65 0.87 5.85 2.99
CA THR A 65 1.69 5.97 1.79
C THR A 65 0.91 5.60 0.54
N VAL A 66 1.18 6.31 -0.55
CA VAL A 66 0.74 6.02 -1.91
C VAL A 66 1.96 5.82 -2.79
N ILE A 67 2.03 4.70 -3.52
CA ILE A 67 3.02 4.42 -4.57
C ILE A 67 2.29 4.40 -5.91
N ASP A 68 2.56 5.40 -6.74
CA ASP A 68 1.94 5.58 -8.06
C ASP A 68 2.88 5.09 -9.17
N LEU A 69 2.41 4.15 -9.99
CA LEU A 69 3.16 3.60 -11.11
C LEU A 69 2.80 4.26 -12.46
N ARG A 70 2.01 5.32 -12.47
CA ARG A 70 1.63 6.04 -13.67
C ARG A 70 2.75 6.95 -14.18
N THR A 71 2.72 7.21 -15.47
CA THR A 71 3.61 8.17 -16.12
C THR A 71 3.10 9.61 -15.91
N ALA A 72 3.97 10.59 -16.10
CA ALA A 72 3.65 12.01 -15.91
C ALA A 72 2.39 12.46 -16.69
N ASN A 73 2.20 11.92 -17.91
CA ASN A 73 1.06 12.27 -18.77
C ASN A 73 -0.29 11.73 -18.25
N GLU A 74 -0.28 10.93 -17.20
CA GLU A 74 -1.48 10.35 -16.58
C GLU A 74 -1.96 11.15 -15.34
N GLY A 75 -1.48 12.38 -15.14
CA GLY A 75 -1.95 13.29 -14.09
C GLY A 75 -1.28 13.08 -12.72
N THR A 76 -0.06 12.53 -12.69
CA THR A 76 0.66 12.23 -11.43
C THR A 76 1.00 13.46 -10.61
N ALA A 77 1.24 14.63 -11.25
CA ALA A 77 1.58 15.87 -10.54
C ALA A 77 0.42 16.39 -9.67
N ASP A 78 -0.80 16.36 -10.19
CA ASP A 78 -1.99 16.81 -9.46
C ASP A 78 -2.30 15.85 -8.32
N GLU A 79 -2.20 14.55 -8.55
CA GLU A 79 -2.42 13.55 -7.51
C GLU A 79 -1.36 13.63 -6.41
N LYS A 80 -0.07 13.79 -6.76
CA LYS A 80 0.99 14.03 -5.79
C LYS A 80 0.64 15.19 -4.86
N ALA A 81 0.24 16.33 -5.45
CA ALA A 81 -0.12 17.51 -4.66
C ALA A 81 -1.32 17.26 -3.73
N LEU A 82 -2.31 16.44 -4.16
CA LEU A 82 -3.45 16.08 -3.33
C LEU A 82 -3.04 15.14 -2.18
N VAL A 83 -2.25 14.12 -2.48
CA VAL A 83 -1.77 13.11 -1.51
C VAL A 83 -0.91 13.76 -0.43
N GLU A 84 0.07 14.59 -0.82
CA GLU A 84 0.97 15.27 0.12
C GLU A 84 0.21 16.31 0.99
N ARG A 85 -0.72 17.08 0.40
CA ARG A 85 -1.57 18.00 1.20
C ARG A 85 -2.46 17.28 2.20
N ALA A 86 -2.83 16.03 1.91
CA ALA A 86 -3.59 15.19 2.83
C ALA A 86 -2.74 14.54 3.93
N GLY A 87 -1.43 14.79 3.95
CA GLY A 87 -0.49 14.27 4.95
C GLY A 87 -0.03 12.85 4.69
N LEU A 88 -0.22 12.34 3.49
CA LEU A 88 0.30 11.04 3.07
C LEU A 88 1.65 11.18 2.37
N THR A 89 2.49 10.15 2.49
CA THR A 89 3.73 10.06 1.69
C THR A 89 3.41 9.61 0.28
N TYR A 90 4.05 10.22 -0.72
CA TYR A 90 3.87 9.88 -2.13
C TYR A 90 5.18 9.49 -2.78
N PHE A 91 5.18 8.33 -3.47
CA PHE A 91 6.24 7.89 -4.36
C PHE A 91 5.69 7.74 -5.78
N ASN A 92 6.46 8.15 -6.78
CA ASN A 92 6.13 7.88 -8.19
C ASN A 92 7.25 7.08 -8.84
N ILE A 93 6.90 5.91 -9.38
CA ILE A 93 7.80 5.03 -10.11
C ILE A 93 7.16 4.78 -11.48
N PRO A 94 7.40 5.67 -12.44
CA PRO A 94 6.69 5.62 -13.72
C PRO A 94 7.06 4.37 -14.51
N MET A 95 6.03 3.63 -14.93
CA MET A 95 6.17 2.49 -15.80
C MET A 95 5.04 2.42 -16.82
N THR A 96 5.28 1.75 -17.93
CA THR A 96 4.30 1.49 -19.00
C THR A 96 3.95 0.01 -19.05
N VAL A 97 3.08 -0.37 -19.99
CA VAL A 97 2.76 -1.78 -20.26
C VAL A 97 3.85 -2.49 -21.11
N ALA A 98 4.94 -1.81 -21.45
CA ALA A 98 6.07 -2.42 -22.17
C ALA A 98 6.84 -3.46 -21.34
N GLY A 99 6.74 -3.38 -20.01
CA GLY A 99 7.40 -4.28 -19.08
C GLY A 99 7.91 -3.56 -17.83
N ILE A 100 8.68 -4.27 -17.03
CA ILE A 100 9.31 -3.78 -15.79
C ILE A 100 10.82 -3.92 -15.95
N SER A 101 11.56 -2.82 -15.80
CA SER A 101 13.02 -2.87 -15.77
C SER A 101 13.53 -3.20 -14.36
N GLU A 102 14.79 -3.65 -14.28
CA GLU A 102 15.46 -3.89 -12.99
C GLU A 102 15.56 -2.61 -12.15
N GLU A 103 15.77 -1.44 -12.80
CA GLU A 103 15.83 -0.14 -12.14
C GLU A 103 14.46 0.24 -11.54
N GLN A 104 13.38 0.00 -12.27
CA GLN A 104 12.02 0.24 -11.76
C GLN A 104 11.69 -0.69 -10.60
N LEU A 105 12.06 -1.96 -10.70
CA LEU A 105 11.88 -2.91 -9.59
C LEU A 105 12.73 -2.55 -8.37
N ALA A 106 13.96 -2.07 -8.57
CA ALA A 106 14.82 -1.60 -7.50
C ALA A 106 14.25 -0.35 -6.81
N ALA A 107 13.79 0.64 -7.60
CA ALA A 107 13.14 1.84 -7.07
C ALA A 107 11.85 1.50 -6.30
N PHE A 108 11.05 0.57 -6.82
CA PHE A 108 9.85 0.08 -6.13
C PHE A 108 10.20 -0.61 -4.81
N THR A 109 11.23 -1.45 -4.82
CA THR A 109 11.71 -2.15 -3.61
C THR A 109 12.12 -1.13 -2.54
N GLN A 110 12.91 -0.13 -2.90
CA GLN A 110 13.30 0.94 -1.98
C GLN A 110 12.10 1.72 -1.44
N ALA A 111 11.16 2.08 -2.31
CA ALA A 111 9.97 2.82 -1.92
C ALA A 111 9.11 2.03 -0.92
N ILE A 112 8.83 0.75 -1.19
CA ILE A 112 7.97 -0.07 -0.33
C ILE A 112 8.63 -0.43 1.00
N GLU A 113 9.95 -0.63 1.02
CA GLU A 113 10.71 -0.93 2.24
C GLU A 113 10.87 0.29 3.15
N SER A 114 10.83 1.51 2.60
CA SER A 114 10.85 2.77 3.36
C SER A 114 9.46 3.32 3.69
N ALA A 115 8.41 2.76 3.10
CA ALA A 115 7.04 3.25 3.23
C ALA A 115 6.48 3.09 4.64
N GLN A 116 5.76 4.10 5.10
CA GLN A 116 4.90 3.96 6.29
C GLN A 116 3.63 3.18 5.91
N MET A 117 3.32 2.17 6.71
CA MET A 117 2.16 1.31 6.49
C MET A 117 0.88 1.85 7.19
N PRO A 118 -0.30 1.60 6.65
CA PRO A 118 -0.63 0.88 5.40
C PRO A 118 -0.31 1.67 4.14
N THR A 119 0.07 0.95 3.06
CA THR A 119 0.46 1.51 1.77
C THR A 119 -0.52 1.10 0.66
N LEU A 120 -0.91 2.05 -0.18
CA LEU A 120 -1.59 1.80 -1.45
C LEU A 120 -0.59 1.83 -2.59
N ILE A 121 -0.58 0.79 -3.42
CA ILE A 121 0.14 0.74 -4.70
C ILE A 121 -0.91 0.84 -5.79
N HIS A 122 -0.76 1.77 -6.73
CA HIS A 122 -1.75 1.92 -7.78
C HIS A 122 -1.18 2.30 -9.15
N CYS A 123 -2.03 2.18 -10.15
CA CYS A 123 -1.82 2.67 -11.50
C CYS A 123 -3.16 3.07 -12.14
N GLY A 124 -3.27 3.07 -13.48
CA GLY A 124 -4.54 3.38 -14.15
C GLY A 124 -5.64 2.33 -13.96
N SER A 125 -5.31 1.04 -13.82
CA SER A 125 -6.31 -0.04 -13.76
C SER A 125 -5.96 -1.22 -12.85
N GLY A 126 -4.86 -1.15 -12.10
CA GLY A 126 -4.33 -2.27 -11.30
C GLY A 126 -3.39 -3.21 -12.07
N ASN A 127 -3.38 -3.18 -13.40
CA ASN A 127 -2.60 -4.13 -14.21
C ASN A 127 -1.08 -4.00 -13.99
N ARG A 128 -0.53 -2.78 -14.12
CA ARG A 128 0.89 -2.50 -13.85
C ARG A 128 1.22 -2.73 -12.37
N ALA A 129 0.33 -2.33 -11.48
CA ALA A 129 0.51 -2.49 -10.04
C ALA A 129 0.55 -3.97 -9.64
N GLY A 130 -0.33 -4.80 -10.18
CA GLY A 130 -0.30 -6.24 -9.96
C GLY A 130 0.95 -6.92 -10.53
N ALA A 131 1.44 -6.46 -11.71
CA ALA A 131 2.67 -6.98 -12.30
C ALA A 131 3.92 -6.59 -11.48
N MET A 132 4.01 -5.34 -11.03
CA MET A 132 5.09 -4.88 -10.15
C MET A 132 5.08 -5.65 -8.82
N TRP A 133 3.90 -5.89 -8.27
CA TRP A 133 3.75 -6.70 -7.06
C TRP A 133 4.25 -8.13 -7.25
N ALA A 134 3.88 -8.80 -8.35
CA ALA A 134 4.37 -10.15 -8.66
C ALA A 134 5.89 -10.16 -8.79
N SER A 135 6.48 -9.21 -9.54
CA SER A 135 7.94 -9.11 -9.72
C SER A 135 8.67 -8.88 -8.40
N TYR A 136 8.14 -8.02 -7.54
CA TYR A 136 8.67 -7.79 -6.20
C TYR A 136 8.65 -9.08 -5.35
N GLN A 137 7.54 -9.82 -5.37
CA GLN A 137 7.41 -11.07 -4.61
C GLN A 137 8.38 -12.15 -5.11
N ILE A 138 8.57 -12.27 -6.44
CA ILE A 138 9.60 -13.16 -7.03
C ILE A 138 10.98 -12.76 -6.52
N LYS A 139 11.33 -11.47 -6.58
CA LYS A 139 12.62 -10.96 -6.07
C LYS A 139 12.83 -11.23 -4.59
N LYS A 140 11.76 -11.26 -3.79
CA LYS A 140 11.80 -11.60 -2.35
C LYS A 140 11.84 -13.10 -2.09
N GLY A 141 11.90 -13.94 -3.12
CA GLY A 141 12.04 -15.39 -3.02
C GLY A 141 10.72 -16.17 -2.93
N MET A 142 9.59 -15.54 -3.23
CA MET A 142 8.33 -16.26 -3.36
C MET A 142 8.38 -17.18 -4.58
N ASP A 143 7.73 -18.33 -4.50
CA ASP A 143 7.55 -19.22 -5.65
C ASP A 143 6.96 -18.42 -6.83
N PRO A 144 7.53 -18.54 -8.04
CA PRO A 144 7.10 -17.71 -9.18
C PRO A 144 5.62 -17.84 -9.52
N GLU A 145 5.05 -19.05 -9.50
CA GLU A 145 3.63 -19.24 -9.82
C GLU A 145 2.72 -18.65 -8.72
N ALA A 146 3.12 -18.77 -7.46
CA ALA A 146 2.40 -18.14 -6.34
C ALA A 146 2.46 -16.60 -6.44
N ALA A 147 3.61 -16.03 -6.83
CA ALA A 147 3.75 -14.59 -7.04
C ALA A 147 2.90 -14.08 -8.21
N LEU A 148 2.87 -14.82 -9.32
CA LEU A 148 2.00 -14.49 -10.47
C LEU A 148 0.52 -14.57 -10.10
N GLU A 149 0.12 -15.57 -9.32
CA GLU A 149 -1.25 -15.65 -8.82
C GLU A 149 -1.62 -14.46 -7.92
N ALA A 150 -0.70 -14.03 -7.05
CA ALA A 150 -0.87 -12.81 -6.26
C ALA A 150 -1.02 -11.56 -7.15
N GLY A 151 -0.22 -11.46 -8.23
CA GLY A 151 -0.33 -10.41 -9.23
C GLY A 151 -1.67 -10.41 -9.97
N ARG A 152 -2.17 -11.58 -10.38
CA ARG A 152 -3.50 -11.74 -11.01
C ARG A 152 -4.63 -11.28 -10.08
N LYS A 153 -4.60 -11.69 -8.84
CA LYS A 153 -5.56 -11.25 -7.81
C LYS A 153 -5.52 -9.73 -7.60
N ALA A 154 -4.36 -9.13 -7.78
CA ALA A 154 -4.14 -7.69 -7.68
C ALA A 154 -4.45 -6.92 -8.98
N GLY A 155 -4.93 -7.59 -10.04
CA GLY A 155 -5.38 -6.96 -11.29
C GLY A 155 -4.42 -7.09 -12.48
N MET A 156 -3.31 -7.85 -12.36
CA MET A 156 -2.43 -8.16 -13.48
C MET A 156 -3.18 -8.96 -14.56
N ARG A 157 -2.99 -8.58 -15.82
CA ARG A 157 -3.58 -9.21 -17.00
C ARG A 157 -2.55 -10.01 -17.78
N PRO A 158 -2.96 -11.00 -18.62
CA PRO A 158 -2.05 -11.90 -19.30
C PRO A 158 -0.89 -11.24 -20.05
N PRO A 159 -1.04 -10.12 -20.80
CA PRO A 159 0.10 -9.51 -21.48
C PRO A 159 1.18 -8.97 -20.52
N MET A 160 0.79 -8.50 -19.34
CA MET A 160 1.76 -8.06 -18.33
C MET A 160 2.36 -9.25 -17.57
N GLU A 161 1.61 -10.31 -17.34
CA GLU A 161 2.13 -11.55 -16.77
C GLU A 161 3.24 -12.15 -17.64
N GLU A 162 3.04 -12.17 -18.97
CA GLU A 162 4.08 -12.63 -19.91
C GLU A 162 5.37 -11.82 -19.76
N LYS A 163 5.27 -10.49 -19.62
CA LYS A 163 6.44 -9.62 -19.37
C LYS A 163 7.13 -9.92 -18.04
N VAL A 164 6.37 -10.23 -17.00
CA VAL A 164 6.96 -10.64 -15.71
C VAL A 164 7.70 -11.97 -15.87
N ARG A 165 7.11 -12.94 -16.58
CA ARG A 165 7.74 -14.24 -16.83
C ARG A 165 9.05 -14.08 -17.63
N GLU A 166 9.02 -13.33 -18.72
CA GLU A 166 10.20 -13.07 -19.57
C GLU A 166 11.35 -12.41 -18.77
N SER A 167 11.03 -11.49 -17.88
CA SER A 167 12.03 -10.69 -17.16
C SER A 167 12.56 -11.33 -15.88
N PHE A 168 11.74 -12.08 -15.14
CA PHE A 168 12.06 -12.47 -13.75
C PHE A 168 11.94 -13.97 -13.48
N ILE A 169 11.45 -14.78 -14.39
CA ILE A 169 11.37 -16.24 -14.24
C ILE A 169 12.29 -16.88 -15.29
N ARG A 170 13.38 -17.53 -14.82
CA ARG A 170 14.34 -18.23 -15.66
C ARG A 170 14.33 -19.73 -15.34
#